data_111179bc932c690004daa02a5f4ee40b
#
_entry.id   111179bc932c690004daa02a5f4ee40b
#
_cell.length_a   1.000
_cell.length_b   1.000
_cell.length_c   1.000
_cell.angle_alpha   90.00
_cell.angle_beta   90.00
_cell.angle_gamma   90.00
#
_symmetry.space_group_name_H-M   'P 1'
#
loop_
_entity.id
_entity.type
_entity.pdbx_description
1 polymer ?
#
loop_
_entity_poly.entity_id
_entity_poly.type
_entity_poly.pdbx_seq_one_letter_code
_entity_poly.pdbx_strand_id
1 'polypeptide(L)'
;GCIDFLSKHNLNFVVLDESTPIKNKSAKRTKNILALRKLAQVRRILTGSPITKSPLDLYTQCQFLSPELLGFSSYLAFRNRYAEMTDIPVGSGRYISVPKYYKRIEELEQKLKQFSTRIRKDQCLDLKPKVRQKRYIELEGENKNIYNRLRTSALAIVEDSTISFSNKLTEIIKLHQVCNGFTKNDEGEILELHQQKIKALDEILDETDGKVIVWANYIYNIENIIKFLEKKYGKESVLSVYGEIDVETRKEAVHRIQTDPKTKFLVGNPTTGGFGLTLTAVNTVIYFSNNYNLEVRKQSEDRAHRMGQKGTVVYIDIVAK
;
A
#
# COMPACT_ATOMS: atom_id res chain seq x y z
N GLY A 1 0.08 -0.46 29.66
CA GLY A 1 0.34 -0.75 28.25
C GLY A 1 1.80 -0.59 27.87
N CYS A 2 2.16 -0.66 26.58
CA CYS A 2 3.56 -0.58 26.13
C CYS A 2 4.27 0.69 26.61
N ILE A 3 3.59 1.83 26.61
CA ILE A 3 4.14 3.11 27.09
C ILE A 3 4.44 3.04 28.58
N ASP A 4 3.55 2.48 29.38
CA ASP A 4 3.74 2.37 30.84
C ASP A 4 4.90 1.41 31.16
N PHE A 5 5.07 0.35 30.36
CA PHE A 5 6.23 -0.52 30.45
C PHE A 5 7.52 0.26 30.13
N LEU A 6 7.56 0.95 29.01
CA LEU A 6 8.74 1.70 28.56
C LEU A 6 9.08 2.88 29.49
N SER A 7 8.08 3.52 30.12
CA SER A 7 8.31 4.62 31.06
C SER A 7 9.05 4.20 32.34
N LYS A 8 9.05 2.90 32.69
CA LYS A 8 9.78 2.34 33.83
C LYS A 8 11.26 2.08 33.54
N HIS A 9 11.69 2.24 32.29
CA HIS A 9 13.04 2.01 31.82
C HIS A 9 13.68 3.33 31.36
N ASN A 10 14.93 3.55 31.72
CA ASN A 10 15.71 4.67 31.22
C ASN A 10 16.05 4.43 29.73
N LEU A 11 15.31 5.06 28.84
CA LEU A 11 15.53 4.96 27.40
C LEU A 11 16.56 6.00 26.95
N ASN A 12 17.79 5.60 26.74
CA ASN A 12 18.82 6.50 26.21
C ASN A 12 18.59 6.80 24.71
N PHE A 13 18.12 5.80 23.97
CA PHE A 13 17.99 5.86 22.53
C PHE A 13 16.70 5.18 22.05
N VAL A 14 15.91 5.85 21.23
CA VAL A 14 14.70 5.30 20.61
C VAL A 14 14.77 5.49 19.09
N VAL A 15 14.62 4.39 18.38
CA VAL A 15 14.51 4.37 16.90
C VAL A 15 13.07 4.03 16.53
N LEU A 16 12.46 4.86 15.69
CA LEU A 16 11.17 4.58 15.08
C LEU A 16 11.42 4.13 13.63
N ASP A 17 11.32 2.81 13.41
CA ASP A 17 11.36 2.25 12.07
C ASP A 17 9.98 2.40 11.40
N GLU A 18 9.98 2.69 10.09
CA GLU A 18 8.79 2.98 9.29
C GLU A 18 7.91 4.07 9.92
N SER A 19 8.43 5.32 9.97
CA SER A 19 7.75 6.44 10.66
C SER A 19 6.47 6.94 9.97
N THR A 20 6.16 6.52 8.74
CA THR A 20 4.98 6.92 7.98
C THR A 20 3.65 6.76 8.73
N PRO A 21 3.43 5.71 9.57
CA PRO A 21 2.18 5.57 10.32
C PRO A 21 1.87 6.69 11.32
N ILE A 22 2.84 7.54 11.68
CA ILE A 22 2.62 8.68 12.60
C ILE A 22 2.38 10.02 11.91
N LYS A 23 2.18 10.06 10.59
CA LYS A 23 1.92 11.29 9.83
C LYS A 23 0.64 12.03 10.23
N ASN A 24 -0.39 11.32 10.70
CA ASN A 24 -1.65 11.92 11.15
C ASN A 24 -1.57 12.33 12.63
N LYS A 25 -1.50 13.64 12.88
CA LYS A 25 -1.40 14.21 14.24
C LYS A 25 -2.55 13.84 15.18
N SER A 26 -3.74 13.58 14.63
CA SER A 26 -4.96 13.30 15.42
C SER A 26 -5.05 11.84 15.83
N ALA A 27 -4.32 10.95 15.16
CA ALA A 27 -4.39 9.52 15.41
C ALA A 27 -3.86 9.16 16.82
N LYS A 28 -4.56 8.26 17.51
CA LYS A 28 -4.16 7.77 18.84
C LYS A 28 -2.73 7.22 18.82
N ARG A 29 -2.36 6.49 17.78
CA ARG A 29 -1.00 5.98 17.56
C ARG A 29 0.04 7.10 17.57
N THR A 30 -0.19 8.17 16.81
CA THR A 30 0.74 9.32 16.74
C THR A 30 0.91 9.98 18.09
N LYS A 31 -0.18 10.22 18.82
CA LYS A 31 -0.14 10.80 20.18
C LYS A 31 0.68 9.93 21.13
N ASN A 32 0.47 8.61 21.09
CA ASN A 32 1.21 7.66 21.92
C ASN A 32 2.72 7.65 21.59
N ILE A 33 3.08 7.61 20.29
CA ILE A 33 4.48 7.63 19.89
C ILE A 33 5.14 8.98 20.24
N LEU A 34 4.45 10.10 20.08
CA LEU A 34 4.97 11.40 20.48
C LEU A 34 5.16 11.50 22.01
N ALA A 35 4.40 10.76 22.82
CA ALA A 35 4.62 10.69 24.26
C ALA A 35 5.96 10.03 24.60
N LEU A 36 6.40 9.01 23.86
CA LEU A 36 7.71 8.35 24.04
C LEU A 36 8.89 9.31 23.86
N ARG A 37 8.72 10.39 23.13
CA ARG A 37 9.76 11.41 22.93
C ARG A 37 10.32 11.92 24.25
N LYS A 38 9.47 12.04 25.29
CA LYS A 38 9.87 12.55 26.61
C LYS A 38 10.71 11.57 27.41
N LEU A 39 10.68 10.29 27.04
CA LEU A 39 11.38 9.22 27.74
C LEU A 39 12.78 8.96 27.20
N ALA A 40 13.12 9.47 26.01
CA ALA A 40 14.38 9.17 25.35
C ALA A 40 15.23 10.42 25.16
N GLN A 41 16.53 10.29 25.46
CA GLN A 41 17.51 11.37 25.22
C GLN A 41 17.79 11.54 23.71
N VAL A 42 18.02 10.46 23.02
CA VAL A 42 18.30 10.44 21.58
C VAL A 42 17.18 9.73 20.82
N ARG A 43 16.77 10.33 19.71
CA ARG A 43 15.70 9.81 18.85
C ARG A 43 16.15 9.77 17.40
N ARG A 44 15.74 8.72 16.69
CA ARG A 44 15.94 8.56 15.25
C ARG A 44 14.66 8.07 14.60
N ILE A 45 14.47 8.39 13.35
CA ILE A 45 13.46 7.78 12.48
C ILE A 45 14.14 7.17 11.26
N LEU A 46 13.63 6.03 10.84
CA LEU A 46 13.99 5.35 9.60
C LEU A 46 12.72 5.27 8.75
N THR A 47 12.80 5.63 7.50
CA THR A 47 11.67 5.54 6.58
C THR A 47 12.13 5.56 5.12
N GLY A 48 11.55 4.69 4.32
CA GLY A 48 11.76 4.69 2.87
C GLY A 48 10.93 5.76 2.14
N SER A 49 9.88 6.29 2.78
CA SER A 49 8.96 7.26 2.17
C SER A 49 8.39 8.22 3.22
N PRO A 50 9.15 9.23 3.64
CA PRO A 50 8.72 10.18 4.68
C PRO A 50 7.49 11.00 4.24
N ILE A 51 7.32 11.21 2.95
CA ILE A 51 6.18 11.89 2.32
C ILE A 51 5.42 10.86 1.48
N THR A 52 4.16 10.63 1.82
CA THR A 52 3.32 9.66 1.10
C THR A 52 2.20 10.33 0.30
N LYS A 53 1.57 11.34 0.87
CA LYS A 53 0.48 12.08 0.24
C LYS A 53 0.76 13.59 0.17
N SER A 54 1.48 14.11 1.14
CA SER A 54 1.62 15.54 1.34
C SER A 54 2.94 15.87 2.06
N PRO A 55 3.63 16.98 1.72
CA PRO A 55 4.73 17.50 2.51
C PRO A 55 4.37 17.74 3.99
N LEU A 56 3.08 17.91 4.27
CA LEU A 56 2.57 18.09 5.64
C LEU A 56 2.72 16.82 6.50
N ASP A 57 2.91 15.66 5.88
CA ASP A 57 3.20 14.38 6.55
C ASP A 57 4.48 14.43 7.39
N LEU A 58 5.39 15.37 7.10
CA LEU A 58 6.67 15.53 7.78
C LEU A 58 6.52 16.11 9.19
N TYR A 59 5.49 16.91 9.45
CA TYR A 59 5.37 17.66 10.70
C TYR A 59 5.47 16.77 11.93
N THR A 60 4.64 15.75 12.03
CA THR A 60 4.59 14.86 13.21
C THR A 60 5.80 13.95 13.30
N GLN A 61 6.39 13.55 12.16
CA GLN A 61 7.62 12.78 12.12
C GLN A 61 8.80 13.62 12.69
N CYS A 62 8.92 14.87 12.26
CA CYS A 62 9.92 15.78 12.82
C CYS A 62 9.63 16.14 14.28
N GLN A 63 8.36 16.27 14.68
CA GLN A 63 7.96 16.46 16.07
C GLN A 63 8.39 15.30 17.00
N PHE A 64 8.50 14.08 16.49
CA PHE A 64 9.04 12.98 17.26
C PHE A 64 10.54 13.15 17.52
N LEU A 65 11.31 13.65 16.56
CA LEU A 65 12.75 13.94 16.71
C LEU A 65 12.98 15.11 17.67
N SER A 66 12.46 16.28 17.35
CA SER A 66 12.41 17.47 18.20
C SER A 66 11.29 18.40 17.72
N PRO A 67 10.57 19.06 18.65
CA PRO A 67 9.54 20.06 18.30
C PRO A 67 10.09 21.25 17.51
N GLU A 68 11.35 21.57 17.69
CA GLU A 68 11.99 22.78 17.18
C GLU A 68 12.63 22.61 15.81
N LEU A 69 12.84 21.36 15.36
CA LEU A 69 13.57 21.04 14.12
C LEU A 69 13.05 21.77 12.88
N LEU A 70 11.76 21.95 12.75
CA LEU A 70 11.15 22.65 11.62
C LEU A 70 10.99 24.14 11.86
N GLY A 71 11.21 24.63 13.10
CA GLY A 71 11.05 26.05 13.46
C GLY A 71 9.59 26.51 13.54
N PHE A 72 8.65 25.63 13.84
CA PHE A 72 7.21 25.97 13.95
C PHE A 72 6.65 25.53 15.30
N SER A 73 6.01 26.47 15.99
CA SER A 73 5.34 26.20 17.27
C SER A 73 4.06 25.36 17.15
N SER A 74 3.44 25.34 15.97
CA SER A 74 2.20 24.60 15.75
C SER A 74 2.10 24.00 14.33
N TYR A 75 1.27 22.96 14.22
CA TYR A 75 0.94 22.40 12.90
C TYR A 75 0.26 23.41 11.99
N LEU A 76 -0.56 24.30 12.54
CA LEU A 76 -1.26 25.32 11.74
C LEU A 76 -0.27 26.30 11.12
N ALA A 77 0.73 26.75 11.87
CA ALA A 77 1.79 27.61 11.36
C ALA A 77 2.60 26.92 10.25
N PHE A 78 2.98 25.65 10.47
CA PHE A 78 3.66 24.82 9.47
C PHE A 78 2.82 24.64 8.21
N ARG A 79 1.54 24.27 8.35
CA ARG A 79 0.62 24.09 7.23
C ARG A 79 0.48 25.37 6.41
N ASN A 80 0.22 26.50 7.06
CA ASN A 80 0.02 27.79 6.37
C ASN A 80 1.30 28.29 5.67
N ARG A 81 2.49 27.89 6.16
CA ARG A 81 3.76 28.21 5.50
C ARG A 81 3.93 27.43 4.19
N TYR A 82 3.55 26.14 4.16
CA TYR A 82 3.87 25.23 3.06
C TYR A 82 2.67 24.80 2.22
N ALA A 83 1.46 25.14 2.59
CA ALA A 83 0.26 24.85 1.81
C ALA A 83 -0.68 26.04 1.74
N GLU A 84 -1.34 26.18 0.61
CA GLU A 84 -2.55 26.97 0.43
C GLU A 84 -3.74 26.06 0.58
N MET A 85 -4.71 26.45 1.41
CA MET A 85 -5.87 25.59 1.71
C MET A 85 -7.09 26.09 0.97
N THR A 86 -7.96 25.17 0.59
CA THR A 86 -9.31 25.44 0.08
C THR A 86 -10.30 24.56 0.79
N ASP A 87 -11.51 25.06 0.99
CA ASP A 87 -12.58 24.32 1.62
C ASP A 87 -13.45 23.66 0.55
N ILE A 88 -13.63 22.34 0.66
CA ILE A 88 -14.48 21.56 -0.22
C ILE A 88 -15.72 21.11 0.55
N PRO A 89 -16.93 21.27 -0.02
CA PRO A 89 -18.14 20.76 0.60
C PRO A 89 -18.13 19.23 0.60
N VAL A 90 -18.55 18.62 1.72
CA VAL A 90 -18.62 17.15 1.88
C VAL A 90 -20.04 16.68 2.17
N GLY A 91 -21.04 17.47 1.85
CA GLY A 91 -22.45 17.22 2.10
C GLY A 91 -22.93 17.72 3.48
N SER A 92 -24.24 17.85 3.65
CA SER A 92 -24.88 18.31 4.89
C SER A 92 -24.35 19.64 5.43
N GLY A 93 -23.93 20.58 4.55
CA GLY A 93 -23.39 21.88 4.95
C GLY A 93 -22.01 21.84 5.62
N ARG A 94 -21.34 20.68 5.62
CA ARG A 94 -19.98 20.51 6.16
C ARG A 94 -18.92 20.78 5.11
N TYR A 95 -17.82 21.39 5.53
CA TYR A 95 -16.65 21.64 4.69
C TYR A 95 -15.43 20.94 5.28
N ILE A 96 -14.55 20.44 4.42
CA ILE A 96 -13.21 19.99 4.80
C ILE A 96 -12.18 20.87 4.12
N SER A 97 -11.18 21.29 4.89
CA SER A 97 -10.06 22.07 4.38
C SER A 97 -9.00 21.14 3.81
N VAL A 98 -8.73 21.27 2.52
CA VAL A 98 -7.72 20.45 1.80
C VAL A 98 -6.68 21.36 1.16
N PRO A 99 -5.44 20.87 0.96
CA PRO A 99 -4.44 21.64 0.23
C PRO A 99 -4.86 21.83 -1.23
N LYS A 100 -4.92 23.10 -1.67
CA LYS A 100 -5.10 23.47 -3.07
C LYS A 100 -3.79 23.30 -3.85
N TYR A 101 -2.69 23.77 -3.26
CA TYR A 101 -1.32 23.55 -3.74
C TYR A 101 -0.31 23.69 -2.60
N TYR A 102 0.90 23.21 -2.83
CA TYR A 102 2.01 23.34 -1.90
C TYR A 102 2.96 24.44 -2.37
N LYS A 103 3.56 25.15 -1.44
CA LYS A 103 4.45 26.27 -1.69
C LYS A 103 5.74 26.16 -0.86
N ARG A 104 6.84 26.84 -1.30
CA ARG A 104 8.12 26.90 -0.58
C ARG A 104 8.74 25.52 -0.29
N ILE A 105 8.62 24.61 -1.24
CA ILE A 105 9.10 23.23 -1.06
C ILE A 105 10.62 23.21 -0.95
N GLU A 106 11.33 24.05 -1.72
CA GLU A 106 12.80 24.16 -1.65
C GLU A 106 13.26 24.58 -0.24
N GLU A 107 12.55 25.53 0.42
CA GLU A 107 12.85 25.90 1.81
C GLU A 107 12.72 24.73 2.76
N LEU A 108 11.65 23.94 2.60
CA LEU A 108 11.42 22.73 3.42
C LEU A 108 12.53 21.67 3.17
N GLU A 109 12.92 21.46 1.93
CA GLU A 109 14.01 20.55 1.59
C GLU A 109 15.35 20.98 2.18
N GLN A 110 15.66 22.27 2.14
CA GLN A 110 16.87 22.81 2.75
C GLN A 110 16.90 22.60 4.27
N LYS A 111 15.75 22.80 4.94
CA LYS A 111 15.62 22.52 6.38
C LYS A 111 15.85 21.02 6.67
N LEU A 112 15.23 20.14 5.89
CA LEU A 112 15.40 18.69 6.07
C LEU A 112 16.84 18.25 5.90
N LYS A 113 17.57 18.79 4.94
CA LYS A 113 19.01 18.47 4.70
C LYS A 113 19.90 18.72 5.91
N GLN A 114 19.50 19.60 6.82
CA GLN A 114 20.32 19.92 8.02
C GLN A 114 20.37 18.79 9.05
N PHE A 115 19.35 17.91 9.06
CA PHE A 115 19.25 16.85 10.07
C PHE A 115 18.84 15.48 9.52
N SER A 116 18.74 15.35 8.21
CA SER A 116 18.40 14.08 7.56
C SER A 116 19.41 13.69 6.49
N THR A 117 19.61 12.38 6.34
CA THR A 117 20.40 11.79 5.26
C THR A 117 19.48 10.93 4.41
N ARG A 118 19.58 11.07 3.10
CA ARG A 118 18.85 10.25 2.14
C ARG A 118 19.85 9.43 1.32
N ILE A 119 19.66 8.12 1.34
CA ILE A 119 20.43 7.19 0.54
C ILE A 119 19.47 6.45 -0.38
N ARG A 120 19.72 6.43 -1.68
CA ARG A 120 18.89 5.74 -2.66
C ARG A 120 19.46 4.37 -2.98
N LYS A 121 18.57 3.45 -3.39
CA LYS A 121 18.96 2.08 -3.75
C LYS A 121 20.00 2.04 -4.86
N ASP A 122 19.86 2.89 -5.88
CA ASP A 122 20.77 3.02 -7.01
C ASP A 122 22.17 3.54 -6.62
N GLN A 123 22.33 4.10 -5.44
CA GLN A 123 23.62 4.56 -4.91
C GLN A 123 24.36 3.49 -4.08
N CYS A 124 23.65 2.48 -3.60
CA CYS A 124 24.20 1.52 -2.62
C CYS A 124 24.07 0.05 -3.04
N LEU A 125 23.22 -0.25 -3.98
CA LEU A 125 22.93 -1.62 -4.40
C LEU A 125 23.09 -1.76 -5.91
N ASP A 126 23.84 -2.76 -6.32
CA ASP A 126 23.89 -3.20 -7.71
C ASP A 126 22.73 -4.15 -8.00
N LEU A 127 21.57 -3.57 -8.29
CA LEU A 127 20.36 -4.30 -8.63
C LEU A 127 19.99 -4.06 -10.08
N LYS A 128 19.65 -5.12 -10.79
CA LYS A 128 19.12 -5.00 -12.15
C LYS A 128 17.86 -4.14 -12.17
N PRO A 129 17.59 -3.37 -13.24
CA PRO A 129 16.41 -2.52 -13.32
C PRO A 129 15.11 -3.32 -13.17
N LYS A 130 14.09 -2.68 -12.57
CA LYS A 130 12.72 -3.20 -12.54
C LYS A 130 12.10 -3.08 -13.93
N VAL A 131 11.50 -4.15 -14.42
CA VAL A 131 10.69 -4.13 -15.65
C VAL A 131 9.22 -4.07 -15.26
N ARG A 132 8.45 -3.16 -15.84
CA ARG A 132 7.02 -3.02 -15.59
C ARG A 132 6.25 -3.19 -16.87
N GLN A 133 5.23 -4.03 -16.81
CA GLN A 133 4.33 -4.34 -17.93
C GLN A 133 2.88 -4.19 -17.50
N LYS A 134 2.00 -3.91 -18.46
CA LYS A 134 0.55 -3.92 -18.25
C LYS A 134 -0.06 -4.94 -19.20
N ARG A 135 -0.83 -5.87 -18.66
CA ARG A 135 -1.68 -6.76 -19.44
C ARG A 135 -3.11 -6.22 -19.38
N TYR A 136 -3.59 -5.77 -20.49
CA TYR A 136 -4.95 -5.22 -20.59
C TYR A 136 -5.95 -6.35 -20.87
N ILE A 137 -7.08 -6.29 -20.18
CA ILE A 137 -8.26 -7.11 -20.46
C ILE A 137 -9.41 -6.20 -20.84
N GLU A 138 -10.30 -6.69 -21.69
CA GLU A 138 -11.56 -6.02 -21.99
C GLU A 138 -12.68 -6.65 -21.17
N LEU A 139 -13.52 -5.82 -20.55
CA LEU A 139 -14.72 -6.33 -19.91
C LEU A 139 -15.74 -6.69 -20.99
N GLU A 140 -16.32 -7.90 -20.90
CA GLU A 140 -17.26 -8.42 -21.88
C GLU A 140 -18.57 -8.82 -21.20
N GLY A 141 -19.61 -8.97 -22.01
CA GLY A 141 -20.91 -9.49 -21.60
C GLY A 141 -21.52 -8.74 -20.43
N GLU A 142 -21.94 -9.50 -19.40
CA GLU A 142 -22.61 -8.98 -18.23
C GLU A 142 -21.71 -8.05 -17.39
N ASN A 143 -20.42 -8.37 -17.27
CA ASN A 143 -19.45 -7.52 -16.54
C ASN A 143 -19.39 -6.10 -17.13
N LYS A 144 -19.36 -6.00 -18.46
CA LYS A 144 -19.34 -4.70 -19.15
C LYS A 144 -20.63 -3.92 -18.90
N ASN A 145 -21.78 -4.60 -18.95
CA ASN A 145 -23.09 -3.98 -18.74
C ASN A 145 -23.23 -3.47 -17.30
N ILE A 146 -22.83 -4.27 -16.31
CA ILE A 146 -22.84 -3.87 -14.89
C ILE A 146 -21.87 -2.72 -14.66
N TYR A 147 -20.65 -2.80 -15.20
CA TYR A 147 -19.65 -1.75 -15.09
C TYR A 147 -20.15 -0.42 -15.65
N ASN A 148 -20.74 -0.42 -16.86
CA ASN A 148 -21.25 0.80 -17.49
C ASN A 148 -22.41 1.42 -16.70
N ARG A 149 -23.34 0.62 -16.19
CA ARG A 149 -24.41 1.11 -15.32
C ARG A 149 -23.88 1.76 -14.05
N LEU A 150 -22.98 1.07 -13.35
CA LEU A 150 -22.34 1.60 -12.12
C LEU A 150 -21.50 2.84 -12.41
N ARG A 151 -20.80 2.88 -13.53
CA ARG A 151 -20.01 4.04 -13.94
C ARG A 151 -20.88 5.27 -14.16
N THR A 152 -22.01 5.13 -14.85
CA THR A 152 -22.95 6.23 -15.07
C THR A 152 -23.51 6.73 -13.73
N SER A 153 -23.93 5.83 -12.86
CA SER A 153 -24.39 6.17 -11.51
C SER A 153 -23.28 6.84 -10.69
N ALA A 154 -22.07 6.29 -10.71
CA ALA A 154 -20.93 6.85 -9.98
C ALA A 154 -20.55 8.25 -10.46
N LEU A 155 -20.60 8.52 -11.77
CA LEU A 155 -20.34 9.86 -12.33
C LEU A 155 -21.39 10.87 -11.84
N ALA A 156 -22.68 10.54 -11.92
CA ALA A 156 -23.76 11.39 -11.42
C ALA A 156 -23.58 11.69 -9.91
N ILE A 157 -23.22 10.68 -9.11
CA ILE A 157 -22.96 10.81 -7.68
C ILE A 157 -21.72 11.67 -7.40
N VAL A 158 -20.67 11.55 -8.19
CA VAL A 158 -19.44 12.36 -8.02
C VAL A 158 -19.67 13.83 -8.36
N GLU A 159 -20.48 14.11 -9.38
CA GLU A 159 -20.83 15.47 -9.82
C GLU A 159 -21.80 16.15 -8.84
N ASP A 160 -22.63 15.40 -8.15
CA ASP A 160 -23.56 15.96 -7.16
C ASP A 160 -22.82 16.34 -5.88
N SER A 161 -22.71 17.64 -5.63
CA SER A 161 -22.07 18.20 -4.44
C SER A 161 -22.81 17.91 -3.13
N THR A 162 -24.09 17.52 -3.18
CA THR A 162 -24.92 17.21 -2.00
C THR A 162 -24.68 15.79 -1.47
N ILE A 163 -24.13 14.89 -2.30
CA ILE A 163 -23.88 13.50 -1.93
C ILE A 163 -22.61 13.38 -1.08
N SER A 164 -22.70 12.61 -0.01
CA SER A 164 -21.58 12.40 0.92
C SER A 164 -20.38 11.72 0.27
N PHE A 165 -19.18 12.06 0.73
CA PHE A 165 -17.93 11.45 0.26
C PHE A 165 -17.89 9.93 0.44
N SER A 166 -18.51 9.40 1.49
CA SER A 166 -18.61 7.95 1.74
C SER A 166 -19.36 7.23 0.61
N ASN A 167 -20.47 7.81 0.13
CA ASN A 167 -21.24 7.22 -0.97
C ASN A 167 -20.44 7.24 -2.29
N LYS A 168 -19.74 8.34 -2.56
CA LYS A 168 -18.82 8.44 -3.72
C LYS A 168 -17.74 7.37 -3.70
N LEU A 169 -17.14 7.13 -2.52
CA LEU A 169 -16.11 6.10 -2.35
C LEU A 169 -16.68 4.70 -2.53
N THR A 170 -17.89 4.44 -2.05
CA THR A 170 -18.57 3.14 -2.18
C THR A 170 -18.75 2.78 -3.65
N GLU A 171 -19.19 3.71 -4.49
CA GLU A 171 -19.37 3.47 -5.94
C GLU A 171 -18.03 3.16 -6.63
N ILE A 172 -16.97 3.86 -6.29
CA ILE A 172 -15.62 3.58 -6.82
C ILE A 172 -15.17 2.16 -6.42
N ILE A 173 -15.45 1.73 -5.19
CA ILE A 173 -15.13 0.38 -4.72
C ILE A 173 -15.94 -0.66 -5.48
N LYS A 174 -17.24 -0.45 -5.71
CA LYS A 174 -18.09 -1.35 -6.51
C LYS A 174 -17.55 -1.50 -7.94
N LEU A 175 -17.20 -0.39 -8.61
CA LEU A 175 -16.58 -0.44 -9.93
C LEU A 175 -15.28 -1.26 -9.93
N HIS A 176 -14.43 -1.07 -8.91
CA HIS A 176 -13.20 -1.83 -8.78
C HIS A 176 -13.45 -3.32 -8.55
N GLN A 177 -14.49 -3.70 -7.79
CA GLN A 177 -14.90 -5.09 -7.59
C GLN A 177 -15.34 -5.74 -8.91
N VAL A 178 -16.19 -5.07 -9.71
CA VAL A 178 -16.64 -5.57 -11.01
C VAL A 178 -15.45 -5.83 -11.95
N CYS A 179 -14.46 -4.95 -11.99
CA CYS A 179 -13.22 -5.17 -12.74
C CYS A 179 -12.43 -6.40 -12.25
N ASN A 180 -12.70 -6.87 -11.05
CA ASN A 180 -12.05 -8.04 -10.44
C ASN A 180 -12.95 -9.28 -10.40
N GLY A 181 -14.02 -9.30 -11.20
CA GLY A 181 -14.88 -10.46 -11.44
C GLY A 181 -15.88 -10.77 -10.32
N PHE A 182 -16.25 -9.79 -9.50
CA PHE A 182 -17.30 -9.92 -8.51
C PHE A 182 -17.88 -8.56 -8.11
N THR A 183 -19.00 -8.56 -7.41
CA THR A 183 -19.52 -7.39 -6.69
C THR A 183 -20.17 -7.86 -5.40
N LYS A 184 -20.55 -6.93 -4.53
CA LYS A 184 -21.33 -7.22 -3.33
C LYS A 184 -22.70 -6.55 -3.43
N ASN A 185 -23.76 -7.28 -3.07
CA ASN A 185 -25.07 -6.69 -2.88
C ASN A 185 -25.13 -5.86 -1.58
N ASP A 186 -26.26 -5.24 -1.30
CA ASP A 186 -26.44 -4.38 -0.12
C ASP A 186 -26.43 -5.18 1.20
N GLU A 187 -26.68 -6.48 1.14
CA GLU A 187 -26.60 -7.43 2.27
C GLU A 187 -25.17 -7.94 2.50
N GLY A 188 -24.21 -7.57 1.61
CA GLY A 188 -22.79 -7.93 1.70
C GLY A 188 -22.45 -9.28 1.06
N GLU A 189 -23.42 -9.96 0.44
CA GLU A 189 -23.20 -11.22 -0.25
C GLU A 189 -22.44 -11.00 -1.56
N ILE A 190 -21.56 -11.95 -1.87
CA ILE A 190 -20.73 -11.91 -3.07
C ILE A 190 -21.55 -12.43 -4.26
N LEU A 191 -21.69 -11.58 -5.26
CA LEU A 191 -22.22 -11.94 -6.57
C LEU A 191 -21.03 -12.18 -7.51
N GLU A 192 -20.86 -13.43 -7.91
CA GLU A 192 -19.79 -13.81 -8.84
C GLU A 192 -20.10 -13.30 -10.24
N LEU A 193 -19.06 -12.80 -10.89
CA LEU A 193 -19.10 -12.32 -12.26
C LEU A 193 -18.07 -13.08 -13.10
N HIS A 194 -18.04 -12.83 -14.39
CA HIS A 194 -17.13 -13.52 -15.30
C HIS A 194 -15.65 -13.25 -14.94
N GLN A 195 -14.85 -14.30 -14.82
CA GLN A 195 -13.47 -14.28 -14.29
C GLN A 195 -12.42 -14.00 -15.39
N GLN A 196 -12.58 -12.90 -16.12
CA GLN A 196 -11.68 -12.53 -17.24
C GLN A 196 -10.23 -12.34 -16.80
N LYS A 197 -10.00 -11.83 -15.58
CA LYS A 197 -8.65 -11.69 -15.02
C LYS A 197 -7.98 -13.02 -14.70
N ILE A 198 -8.73 -14.07 -14.35
CA ILE A 198 -8.17 -15.42 -14.15
C ILE A 198 -7.66 -15.96 -15.48
N LYS A 199 -8.39 -15.74 -16.58
CA LYS A 199 -7.92 -16.12 -17.92
C LYS A 199 -6.63 -15.39 -18.30
N ALA A 200 -6.58 -14.07 -18.09
CA ALA A 200 -5.36 -13.30 -18.33
C ALA A 200 -4.19 -13.71 -17.42
N LEU A 201 -4.47 -14.08 -16.16
CA LEU A 201 -3.46 -14.64 -15.27
C LEU A 201 -2.92 -15.97 -15.83
N ASP A 202 -3.78 -16.83 -16.32
CA ASP A 202 -3.40 -18.11 -16.91
C ASP A 202 -2.44 -17.91 -18.09
N GLU A 203 -2.80 -17.04 -19.03
CA GLU A 203 -1.98 -16.69 -20.20
C GLU A 203 -0.59 -16.15 -19.77
N ILE A 204 -0.54 -15.27 -18.75
CA ILE A 204 0.71 -14.72 -18.22
C ILE A 204 1.58 -15.84 -17.61
N LEU A 205 0.97 -16.77 -16.89
CA LEU A 205 1.69 -17.87 -16.24
C LEU A 205 2.27 -18.87 -17.23
N ASP A 206 1.61 -19.07 -18.37
CA ASP A 206 2.14 -19.91 -19.46
C ASP A 206 3.35 -19.26 -20.16
N GLU A 207 3.45 -17.91 -20.11
CA GLU A 207 4.60 -17.16 -20.62
C GLU A 207 5.72 -16.97 -19.55
N THR A 208 5.52 -17.46 -18.31
CA THR A 208 6.38 -17.11 -17.18
C THR A 208 7.12 -18.32 -16.63
N ASP A 209 8.44 -18.22 -16.56
CA ASP A 209 9.29 -19.19 -15.89
C ASP A 209 9.63 -18.80 -14.46
N GLY A 210 9.92 -19.82 -13.61
CA GLY A 210 10.38 -19.61 -12.24
C GLY A 210 9.26 -19.35 -11.24
N LYS A 211 9.62 -18.71 -10.12
CA LYS A 211 8.72 -18.46 -9.01
C LYS A 211 7.98 -17.14 -9.18
N VAL A 212 6.70 -17.14 -8.85
CA VAL A 212 5.77 -16.03 -9.09
C VAL A 212 5.09 -15.60 -7.79
N ILE A 213 4.97 -14.31 -7.58
CA ILE A 213 4.07 -13.72 -6.59
C ILE A 213 2.83 -13.18 -7.31
N VAL A 214 1.65 -13.50 -6.78
CA VAL A 214 0.38 -12.91 -7.25
C VAL A 214 -0.25 -12.10 -6.12
N TRP A 215 -0.26 -10.80 -6.28
CA TRP A 215 -0.88 -9.88 -5.34
C TRP A 215 -2.32 -9.56 -5.73
N ALA A 216 -3.26 -9.76 -4.81
CA ALA A 216 -4.65 -9.37 -4.97
C ALA A 216 -5.15 -8.60 -3.75
N ASN A 217 -6.06 -7.64 -3.99
CA ASN A 217 -6.56 -6.73 -2.96
C ASN A 217 -7.72 -7.32 -2.15
N TYR A 218 -8.48 -8.25 -2.72
CA TYR A 218 -9.68 -8.85 -2.12
C TYR A 218 -9.46 -10.32 -1.77
N ILE A 219 -9.95 -10.75 -0.60
CA ILE A 219 -9.87 -12.15 -0.12
C ILE A 219 -10.53 -13.08 -1.13
N TYR A 220 -11.74 -12.74 -1.62
CA TYR A 220 -12.42 -13.49 -2.67
C TYR A 220 -11.51 -13.81 -3.88
N ASN A 221 -10.78 -12.82 -4.37
CA ASN A 221 -9.86 -13.05 -5.49
C ASN A 221 -8.65 -13.92 -5.08
N ILE A 222 -8.12 -13.73 -3.88
CA ILE A 222 -7.00 -14.55 -3.37
C ILE A 222 -7.40 -16.02 -3.35
N GLU A 223 -8.57 -16.35 -2.79
CA GLU A 223 -9.07 -17.71 -2.72
C GLU A 223 -9.33 -18.33 -4.11
N ASN A 224 -9.91 -17.56 -5.03
CA ASN A 224 -10.14 -18.01 -6.39
C ASN A 224 -8.82 -18.26 -7.16
N ILE A 225 -7.83 -17.39 -6.97
CA ILE A 225 -6.50 -17.57 -7.55
C ILE A 225 -5.84 -18.85 -6.98
N ILE A 226 -5.91 -19.05 -5.66
CA ILE A 226 -5.38 -20.25 -5.02
C ILE A 226 -6.04 -21.51 -5.60
N LYS A 227 -7.37 -21.58 -5.62
CA LYS A 227 -8.14 -22.70 -6.19
C LYS A 227 -7.74 -22.98 -7.64
N PHE A 228 -7.61 -21.93 -8.46
CA PHE A 228 -7.18 -22.02 -9.84
C PHE A 228 -5.77 -22.62 -9.97
N LEU A 229 -4.81 -22.07 -9.20
CA LEU A 229 -3.42 -22.51 -9.24
C LEU A 229 -3.24 -23.94 -8.70
N GLU A 230 -3.91 -24.28 -7.60
CA GLU A 230 -3.88 -25.63 -7.04
C GLU A 230 -4.43 -26.68 -8.01
N LYS A 231 -5.49 -26.34 -8.73
CA LYS A 231 -6.08 -27.21 -9.76
C LYS A 231 -5.13 -27.43 -10.94
N LYS A 232 -4.41 -26.40 -11.39
CA LYS A 232 -3.54 -26.47 -12.58
C LYS A 232 -2.14 -27.01 -12.24
N TYR A 233 -1.58 -26.65 -11.09
CA TYR A 233 -0.17 -26.91 -10.75
C TYR A 233 0.03 -27.79 -9.50
N GLY A 234 -1.04 -28.16 -8.81
CA GLY A 234 -0.99 -28.97 -7.57
C GLY A 234 -0.84 -28.11 -6.31
N LYS A 235 -1.42 -28.62 -5.19
CA LYS A 235 -1.45 -27.91 -3.90
C LYS A 235 -0.07 -27.58 -3.33
N GLU A 236 0.91 -28.44 -3.55
CA GLU A 236 2.27 -28.25 -3.02
C GLU A 236 2.99 -27.04 -3.64
N SER A 237 2.57 -26.61 -4.85
CA SER A 237 3.17 -25.50 -5.56
C SER A 237 2.71 -24.13 -5.11
N VAL A 238 1.63 -24.05 -4.33
CA VAL A 238 0.94 -22.80 -3.97
C VAL A 238 1.05 -22.52 -2.49
N LEU A 239 1.48 -21.32 -2.16
CA LEU A 239 1.51 -20.77 -0.80
C LEU A 239 0.69 -19.51 -0.74
N SER A 240 0.19 -19.17 0.46
CA SER A 240 -0.64 -17.99 0.65
C SER A 240 -0.20 -17.13 1.83
N VAL A 241 -0.37 -15.79 1.67
CA VAL A 241 -0.04 -14.79 2.69
C VAL A 241 -1.11 -13.69 2.70
N TYR A 242 -2.13 -13.83 3.55
CA TYR A 242 -3.19 -12.82 3.73
C TYR A 242 -3.69 -12.77 5.18
N GLY A 243 -4.62 -11.86 5.49
CA GLY A 243 -4.97 -11.46 6.86
C GLY A 243 -5.43 -12.58 7.78
N GLU A 244 -6.08 -13.61 7.25
CA GLU A 244 -6.63 -14.73 8.01
C GLU A 244 -5.60 -15.81 8.37
N ILE A 245 -4.39 -15.73 7.78
CA ILE A 245 -3.33 -16.69 8.04
C ILE A 245 -2.51 -16.23 9.25
N ASP A 246 -2.22 -17.14 10.16
CA ASP A 246 -1.40 -16.87 11.35
C ASP A 246 0.06 -16.53 11.00
N VAL A 247 0.79 -15.98 11.96
CA VAL A 247 2.14 -15.45 11.75
C VAL A 247 3.15 -16.56 11.43
N GLU A 248 3.03 -17.74 12.07
CA GLU A 248 3.99 -18.84 11.88
C GLU A 248 3.83 -19.45 10.50
N THR A 249 2.61 -19.71 10.06
CA THR A 249 2.31 -20.19 8.70
C THR A 249 2.81 -19.21 7.64
N ARG A 250 2.71 -17.88 7.87
CA ARG A 250 3.30 -16.89 6.95
C ARG A 250 4.82 -16.96 6.90
N LYS A 251 5.50 -17.16 8.02
CA LYS A 251 6.96 -17.31 8.06
C LYS A 251 7.40 -18.55 7.30
N GLU A 252 6.69 -19.67 7.49
CA GLU A 252 6.95 -20.89 6.76
C GLU A 252 6.72 -20.72 5.25
N ALA A 253 5.63 -20.08 4.84
CA ALA A 253 5.37 -19.78 3.44
C ALA A 253 6.51 -18.97 2.81
N VAL A 254 7.03 -17.95 3.52
CA VAL A 254 8.18 -17.17 3.05
C VAL A 254 9.46 -18.00 2.98
N HIS A 255 9.70 -18.88 3.93
CA HIS A 255 10.85 -19.78 3.89
C HIS A 255 10.74 -20.74 2.71
N ARG A 256 9.60 -21.39 2.51
CA ARG A 256 9.37 -22.34 1.43
C ARG A 256 9.47 -21.72 0.04
N ILE A 257 8.89 -20.55 -0.19
CA ILE A 257 9.02 -19.87 -1.50
C ILE A 257 10.49 -19.56 -1.83
N GLN A 258 11.36 -19.38 -0.83
CA GLN A 258 12.78 -19.11 -1.03
C GLN A 258 13.58 -20.40 -1.27
N THR A 259 13.25 -21.49 -0.60
CA THR A 259 14.13 -22.69 -0.50
C THR A 259 13.59 -23.93 -1.19
N ASP A 260 12.27 -24.11 -1.24
CA ASP A 260 11.64 -25.32 -1.77
C ASP A 260 11.45 -25.22 -3.29
N PRO A 261 12.08 -26.07 -4.10
CA PRO A 261 11.93 -26.07 -5.56
C PRO A 261 10.53 -26.48 -6.04
N LYS A 262 9.74 -27.20 -5.23
CA LYS A 262 8.35 -27.58 -5.57
C LYS A 262 7.40 -26.40 -5.47
N THR A 263 7.71 -25.42 -4.62
CA THR A 263 6.91 -24.22 -4.45
C THR A 263 7.15 -23.23 -5.57
N LYS A 264 6.12 -22.91 -6.34
CA LYS A 264 6.20 -22.00 -7.48
C LYS A 264 5.45 -20.67 -7.24
N PHE A 265 4.35 -20.69 -6.51
CA PHE A 265 3.45 -19.55 -6.36
C PHE A 265 3.32 -19.09 -4.92
N LEU A 266 3.36 -17.76 -4.72
CA LEU A 266 2.95 -17.10 -3.48
C LEU A 266 1.80 -16.16 -3.79
N VAL A 267 0.62 -16.42 -3.23
CA VAL A 267 -0.58 -15.62 -3.44
C VAL A 267 -0.92 -14.85 -2.16
N GLY A 268 -1.24 -13.56 -2.26
CA GLY A 268 -1.60 -12.84 -1.06
C GLY A 268 -2.04 -11.41 -1.26
N ASN A 269 -2.22 -10.72 -0.12
CA ASN A 269 -2.52 -9.30 -0.09
C ASN A 269 -1.23 -8.50 0.08
N PRO A 270 -0.96 -7.49 -0.75
CA PRO A 270 0.27 -6.70 -0.66
C PRO A 270 0.41 -5.94 0.67
N THR A 271 -0.69 -5.62 1.35
CA THR A 271 -0.67 -4.97 2.66
C THR A 271 -0.14 -5.92 3.74
N THR A 272 -0.55 -7.19 3.72
CA THR A 272 -0.09 -8.22 4.66
C THR A 272 1.34 -8.67 4.31
N GLY A 273 1.64 -8.86 3.02
CA GLY A 273 2.98 -9.19 2.52
C GLY A 273 3.97 -8.02 2.64
N GLY A 274 3.50 -6.82 2.98
CA GLY A 274 4.33 -5.61 3.09
C GLY A 274 5.29 -5.58 4.27
N PHE A 275 5.08 -6.36 5.32
CA PHE A 275 5.87 -6.28 6.54
C PHE A 275 7.03 -7.29 6.58
N GLY A 276 8.27 -6.80 6.33
CA GLY A 276 9.51 -7.51 6.65
C GLY A 276 9.89 -8.71 5.76
N LEU A 277 9.05 -9.12 4.80
CA LEU A 277 9.31 -10.30 3.99
C LEU A 277 10.46 -10.10 3.00
N THR A 278 11.29 -11.12 2.81
CA THR A 278 12.32 -11.18 1.78
C THR A 278 11.93 -12.24 0.76
N LEU A 279 11.76 -11.87 -0.51
CA LEU A 279 11.22 -12.74 -1.57
C LEU A 279 12.13 -12.70 -2.82
N THR A 280 13.45 -12.78 -2.60
CA THR A 280 14.47 -12.62 -3.66
C THR A 280 14.60 -13.83 -4.59
N ALA A 281 14.01 -14.97 -4.25
CA ALA A 281 13.92 -16.11 -5.17
C ALA A 281 12.87 -15.91 -6.28
N VAL A 282 12.05 -14.85 -6.18
CA VAL A 282 10.97 -14.56 -7.13
C VAL A 282 11.42 -13.54 -8.15
N ASN A 283 11.20 -13.83 -9.42
CA ASN A 283 11.52 -12.93 -10.53
C ASN A 283 10.31 -12.29 -11.19
N THR A 284 9.10 -12.81 -10.96
CA THR A 284 7.87 -12.28 -11.53
C THR A 284 6.86 -11.96 -10.44
N VAL A 285 6.34 -10.74 -10.46
CA VAL A 285 5.32 -10.25 -9.53
C VAL A 285 4.11 -9.77 -10.32
N ILE A 286 2.98 -10.44 -10.15
CA ILE A 286 1.75 -10.13 -10.85
C ILE A 286 0.80 -9.40 -9.88
N TYR A 287 0.33 -8.24 -10.28
CA TYR A 287 -0.73 -7.53 -9.58
C TYR A 287 -2.07 -7.82 -10.26
N PHE A 288 -2.77 -8.79 -9.72
CA PHE A 288 -4.13 -9.11 -10.15
C PHE A 288 -5.10 -7.97 -9.89
N SER A 289 -4.91 -7.30 -8.75
CA SER A 289 -5.59 -6.03 -8.44
C SER A 289 -4.69 -5.13 -7.59
N ASN A 290 -4.78 -3.82 -7.83
CA ASN A 290 -4.07 -2.81 -7.06
C ASN A 290 -5.02 -2.09 -6.09
N ASN A 291 -4.49 -1.60 -4.99
CA ASN A 291 -5.14 -0.58 -4.19
C ASN A 291 -4.63 0.82 -4.57
N TYR A 292 -5.28 1.86 -4.03
CA TYR A 292 -4.90 3.26 -4.29
C TYR A 292 -3.74 3.76 -3.41
N ASN A 293 -3.05 2.87 -2.67
CA ASN A 293 -1.97 3.23 -1.77
C ASN A 293 -0.60 2.95 -2.44
N LEU A 294 0.03 4.01 -2.94
CA LEU A 294 1.35 3.94 -3.59
C LEU A 294 2.44 3.39 -2.64
N GLU A 295 2.34 3.65 -1.33
CA GLU A 295 3.31 3.13 -0.36
C GLU A 295 3.25 1.61 -0.27
N VAL A 296 2.05 1.05 -0.17
CA VAL A 296 1.84 -0.41 -0.17
C VAL A 296 2.39 -1.03 -1.47
N ARG A 297 2.14 -0.38 -2.61
CA ARG A 297 2.68 -0.82 -3.91
C ARG A 297 4.21 -0.84 -3.90
N LYS A 298 4.85 0.25 -3.51
CA LYS A 298 6.32 0.34 -3.44
C LYS A 298 6.91 -0.68 -2.48
N GLN A 299 6.34 -0.81 -1.28
CA GLN A 299 6.79 -1.77 -0.29
C GLN A 299 6.68 -3.21 -0.80
N SER A 300 5.57 -3.58 -1.46
CA SER A 300 5.40 -4.92 -2.02
C SER A 300 6.36 -5.21 -3.18
N GLU A 301 6.66 -4.22 -4.04
CA GLU A 301 7.71 -4.35 -5.06
C GLU A 301 9.09 -4.60 -4.44
N ASP A 302 9.39 -3.90 -3.36
CA ASP A 302 10.69 -3.97 -2.67
C ASP A 302 10.90 -5.28 -1.89
N ARG A 303 9.91 -6.18 -1.84
CA ARG A 303 10.09 -7.53 -1.29
C ARG A 303 10.88 -8.45 -2.23
N ALA A 304 10.67 -8.31 -3.53
CA ALA A 304 11.40 -9.05 -4.55
C ALA A 304 12.65 -8.29 -5.03
N HIS A 305 12.57 -6.96 -5.19
CA HIS A 305 13.66 -6.12 -5.65
C HIS A 305 14.46 -5.51 -4.49
N ARG A 306 15.31 -6.32 -3.87
CA ARG A 306 16.16 -5.93 -2.74
C ARG A 306 17.49 -6.68 -2.75
N MET A 307 18.37 -6.35 -1.82
CA MET A 307 19.66 -7.04 -1.63
C MET A 307 19.49 -8.57 -1.65
N GLY A 308 20.28 -9.25 -2.46
CA GLY A 308 20.21 -10.71 -2.69
C GLY A 308 19.43 -11.11 -3.93
N GLN A 309 18.76 -10.19 -4.63
CA GLN A 309 18.13 -10.47 -5.93
C GLN A 309 19.21 -10.56 -7.03
N LYS A 310 19.25 -11.70 -7.72
CA LYS A 310 20.24 -11.98 -8.77
C LYS A 310 19.71 -11.69 -10.19
N GLY A 311 18.39 -11.72 -10.35
CA GLY A 311 17.71 -11.56 -11.63
C GLY A 311 17.03 -10.20 -11.80
N THR A 312 16.58 -9.94 -13.02
CA THR A 312 15.62 -8.85 -13.29
C THR A 312 14.26 -9.25 -12.73
N VAL A 313 13.60 -8.32 -12.02
CA VAL A 313 12.25 -8.56 -11.52
C VAL A 313 11.24 -7.89 -12.47
N VAL A 314 10.32 -8.69 -12.98
CA VAL A 314 9.24 -8.25 -13.85
C VAL A 314 7.98 -8.05 -13.02
N TYR A 315 7.36 -6.88 -13.14
CA TYR A 315 6.10 -6.51 -12.50
C TYR A 315 5.02 -6.39 -13.56
N ILE A 316 3.96 -7.19 -13.45
CA ILE A 316 2.88 -7.25 -14.42
C ILE A 316 1.58 -6.80 -13.75
N ASP A 317 0.96 -5.74 -14.25
CA ASP A 317 -0.34 -5.27 -13.78
C ASP A 317 -1.44 -5.76 -14.73
N ILE A 318 -2.46 -6.48 -14.22
CA ILE A 318 -3.65 -6.86 -14.97
C ILE A 318 -4.68 -5.74 -14.85
N VAL A 319 -4.93 -5.04 -15.95
CA VAL A 319 -5.75 -3.81 -15.98
C VAL A 319 -6.96 -4.01 -16.88
N ALA A 320 -8.17 -3.74 -16.35
CA ALA A 320 -9.38 -3.65 -17.17
C ALA A 320 -9.41 -2.30 -17.91
N LYS A 321 -9.79 -2.34 -19.19
CA LYS A 321 -10.03 -1.16 -20.05
C LYS A 321 -11.49 -0.72 -19.99
#